data_5dd46eb03488771000b4f3ddc2939d47
#
_entry.id   5dd46eb03488771000b4f3ddc2939d47
#
_cell.length_a   1.000
_cell.length_b   1.000
_cell.length_c   1.000
_cell.angle_alpha   90.00
_cell.angle_beta   90.00
_cell.angle_gamma   90.00
#
_symmetry.space_group_name_H-M   'P 1'
#
loop_
_entity.id
_entity.type
_entity.pdbx_description
1 polymer ?
#
loop_
_entity_poly.entity_id
_entity_poly.type
_entity_poly.pdbx_seq_one_letter_code
_entity_poly.pdbx_strand_id
1 'polypeptide(L)'
;DLEGIYEELRGMATEFDCAFITASQTNRGGLNAEVITMESISEAFNKCFVADFIFSLSRTPQDKQANSGRIFIAKNRNGPDGLVFPAAVDWATVSIDVLERRGDEEPPQLTPKEQLSNLQKYYTKLSGSK
;
A
#
# COMPACT_ATOMS: atom_id res chain seq x y z
N ASP A 1 2.75 23.24 0.09
CA ASP A 1 2.89 22.16 -0.87
C ASP A 1 3.42 20.91 -0.17
N LEU A 2 2.73 19.78 -0.32
CA LEU A 2 3.12 18.50 0.31
C LEU A 2 4.52 18.02 -0.11
N GLU A 3 4.94 18.34 -1.33
CA GLU A 3 6.27 17.99 -1.84
C GLU A 3 7.37 18.65 -1.03
N GLY A 4 7.25 19.96 -0.83
CA GLY A 4 8.19 20.71 -0.02
C GLY A 4 8.29 20.17 1.40
N ILE A 5 7.17 19.74 2.00
CA ILE A 5 7.17 19.15 3.35
C ILE A 5 8.00 17.85 3.39
N TYR A 6 7.84 16.95 2.42
CA TYR A 6 8.60 15.70 2.40
C TYR A 6 10.10 15.93 2.14
N GLU A 7 10.45 16.91 1.32
CA GLU A 7 11.85 17.31 1.11
C GLU A 7 12.47 17.91 2.38
N GLU A 8 11.73 18.77 3.08
CA GLU A 8 12.16 19.33 4.36
C GLU A 8 12.36 18.24 5.41
N LEU A 9 11.43 17.28 5.53
CA LEU A 9 11.54 16.15 6.45
C LEU A 9 12.78 15.30 6.13
N ARG A 10 13.08 15.08 4.86
CA ARG A 10 14.31 14.39 4.46
C ARG A 10 15.56 15.17 4.85
N GLY A 11 15.55 16.48 4.64
CA GLY A 11 16.61 17.37 5.08
C GLY A 11 16.86 17.27 6.58
N MET A 12 15.79 17.32 7.36
CA MET A 12 15.85 17.18 8.84
C MET A 12 16.39 15.81 9.26
N ALA A 13 15.95 14.73 8.62
CA ALA A 13 16.45 13.38 8.91
C ALA A 13 17.97 13.28 8.71
N THR A 14 18.48 13.92 7.66
CA THR A 14 19.93 14.00 7.38
C THR A 14 20.66 14.88 8.39
N GLU A 15 20.12 16.06 8.70
CA GLU A 15 20.72 17.01 9.62
C GLU A 15 20.82 16.45 11.05
N PHE A 16 19.78 15.78 11.51
CA PHE A 16 19.73 15.19 12.85
C PHE A 16 20.24 13.76 12.93
N ASP A 17 20.70 13.19 11.81
CA ASP A 17 21.16 11.80 11.71
C ASP A 17 20.17 10.80 12.34
N CYS A 18 18.91 10.91 11.94
CA CYS A 18 17.83 10.07 12.45
C CYS A 18 16.94 9.53 11.34
N ALA A 19 16.26 8.41 11.63
CA ALA A 19 15.20 7.91 10.78
C ALA A 19 13.94 8.74 11.01
N PHE A 20 13.27 9.13 9.93
CA PHE A 20 11.98 9.81 9.96
C PHE A 20 10.89 8.89 9.43
N ILE A 21 9.87 8.61 10.23
CA ILE A 21 8.74 7.76 9.86
C ILE A 21 7.47 8.59 9.91
N THR A 22 6.70 8.56 8.84
CA THR A 22 5.42 9.26 8.74
C THR A 22 4.37 8.39 8.07
N ALA A 23 3.12 8.73 8.21
CA ALA A 23 1.99 8.03 7.62
C ALA A 23 1.08 8.99 6.85
N SER A 24 0.45 8.49 5.82
CA SER A 24 -0.51 9.23 5.02
C SER A 24 -1.62 8.30 4.54
N GLN A 25 -2.79 8.85 4.28
CA GLN A 25 -3.90 8.08 3.75
C GLN A 25 -3.90 8.13 2.22
N THR A 26 -4.29 7.02 1.60
CA THR A 26 -4.53 7.00 0.15
C THR A 26 -5.83 7.73 -0.20
N ASN A 27 -5.96 8.12 -1.47
CA ASN A 27 -7.19 8.70 -1.98
C ASN A 27 -8.35 7.67 -2.02
N ARG A 28 -9.54 8.12 -2.41
CA ARG A 28 -10.73 7.28 -2.51
C ARG A 28 -10.59 6.10 -3.48
N GLY A 29 -9.71 6.18 -4.47
CA GLY A 29 -9.42 5.09 -5.40
C GLY A 29 -8.76 3.88 -4.74
N GLY A 30 -8.06 4.07 -3.61
CA GLY A 30 -7.51 2.99 -2.79
C GLY A 30 -8.49 2.38 -1.78
N LEU A 31 -9.69 2.96 -1.63
CA LEU A 31 -10.71 2.46 -0.71
C LEU A 31 -11.19 1.07 -1.18
N ASN A 32 -11.09 0.06 -0.32
CA ASN A 32 -11.45 -1.33 -0.61
C ASN A 32 -10.53 -2.04 -1.62
N ALA A 33 -9.40 -1.46 -2.00
CA ALA A 33 -8.40 -2.18 -2.77
C ALA A 33 -7.83 -3.33 -1.95
N GLU A 34 -7.69 -4.49 -2.57
CA GLU A 34 -7.08 -5.66 -1.95
C GLU A 34 -5.61 -5.38 -1.62
N VAL A 35 -4.90 -4.74 -2.53
CA VAL A 35 -3.53 -4.24 -2.35
C VAL A 35 -3.44 -2.80 -2.83
N ILE A 36 -2.86 -1.93 -2.00
CA ILE A 36 -2.59 -0.55 -2.37
C ILE A 36 -1.18 -0.50 -2.97
N THR A 37 -1.12 -0.42 -4.29
CA THR A 37 0.13 -0.43 -5.06
C THR A 37 0.79 0.96 -5.11
N MET A 38 2.03 1.01 -5.60
CA MET A 38 2.78 2.26 -5.81
C MET A 38 2.04 3.22 -6.76
N GLU A 39 1.29 2.71 -7.74
CA GLU A 39 0.48 3.51 -8.65
C GLU A 39 -0.62 4.27 -7.89
N SER A 40 -1.37 3.56 -7.02
CA SER A 40 -2.39 4.18 -6.16
C SER A 40 -1.78 5.19 -5.17
N ILE A 41 -0.58 4.92 -4.69
CA ILE A 41 0.17 5.83 -3.81
C ILE A 41 0.63 7.06 -4.60
N SER A 42 1.17 6.87 -5.80
CA SER A 42 1.70 7.96 -6.62
C SER A 42 0.62 8.90 -7.15
N GLU A 43 -0.57 8.40 -7.47
CA GLU A 43 -1.72 9.23 -7.83
C GLU A 43 -2.19 10.12 -6.66
N ALA A 44 -2.14 9.59 -5.44
CA ALA A 44 -2.49 10.33 -4.23
C ALA A 44 -1.36 11.28 -3.79
N PHE A 45 -0.13 10.88 -4.03
CA PHE A 45 1.09 11.52 -3.52
C PHE A 45 2.18 11.53 -4.59
N ASN A 46 2.02 12.31 -5.64
CA ASN A 46 3.03 12.47 -6.71
C ASN A 46 4.48 12.70 -6.19
N LYS A 47 4.68 12.66 -4.91
CA LYS A 47 5.79 13.27 -4.19
C LYS A 47 6.41 12.40 -3.10
N CYS A 48 5.94 11.16 -2.92
CA CYS A 48 6.59 10.18 -2.03
C CYS A 48 7.90 9.62 -2.57
N PHE A 49 8.40 10.16 -3.70
CA PHE A 49 9.65 9.69 -4.32
C PHE A 49 10.89 9.97 -3.48
N VAL A 50 10.83 10.91 -2.55
CA VAL A 50 11.95 11.19 -1.63
C VAL A 50 12.11 10.15 -0.53
N ALA A 51 11.09 9.33 -0.26
CA ALA A 51 11.18 8.30 0.75
C ALA A 51 12.10 7.15 0.32
N ASP A 52 12.88 6.62 1.25
CA ASP A 52 13.77 5.47 1.01
C ASP A 52 13.01 4.15 1.07
N PHE A 53 11.94 4.11 1.86
CA PHE A 53 11.10 2.94 2.06
C PHE A 53 9.63 3.36 2.14
N ILE A 54 8.79 2.68 1.37
CA ILE A 54 7.33 2.90 1.37
C ILE A 54 6.64 1.55 1.47
N PHE A 55 5.75 1.43 2.39
CA PHE A 55 4.82 0.30 2.44
C PHE A 55 3.38 0.77 2.63
N SER A 56 2.45 -0.02 2.19
CA SER A 56 1.03 0.21 2.41
C SER A 56 0.41 -0.90 3.25
N LEU A 57 -0.55 -0.53 4.07
CA LEU A 57 -1.44 -1.46 4.76
C LEU A 57 -2.82 -1.38 4.12
N SER A 58 -3.30 -2.49 3.60
CA SER A 58 -4.62 -2.59 2.99
C SER A 58 -5.50 -3.60 3.72
N ARG A 59 -6.79 -3.28 3.80
CA ARG A 59 -7.82 -4.13 4.39
C ARG A 59 -9.12 -3.96 3.62
N THR A 60 -9.68 -5.07 3.18
CA THR A 60 -11.06 -5.11 2.67
C THR A 60 -12.08 -5.16 3.82
N PRO A 61 -13.38 -4.96 3.57
CA PRO A 61 -14.40 -5.19 4.59
C PRO A 61 -14.37 -6.59 5.20
N GLN A 62 -14.05 -7.61 4.41
CA GLN A 62 -13.89 -9.00 4.87
C GLN A 62 -12.67 -9.15 5.78
N ASP A 63 -11.57 -8.49 5.45
CA ASP A 63 -10.37 -8.48 6.30
C ASP A 63 -10.64 -7.87 7.66
N LYS A 64 -11.46 -6.83 7.71
CA LYS A 64 -11.85 -6.19 8.98
C LYS A 64 -12.61 -7.14 9.89
N GLN A 65 -13.47 -8.00 9.32
CA GLN A 65 -14.20 -9.02 10.08
C GLN A 65 -13.28 -10.16 10.55
N ALA A 66 -12.26 -10.48 9.75
CA ALA A 66 -11.30 -11.55 10.03
C ALA A 66 -10.06 -11.09 10.82
N ASN A 67 -10.00 -9.83 11.27
CA ASN A 67 -8.81 -9.23 11.90
C ASN A 67 -7.53 -9.46 11.10
N SER A 68 -7.62 -9.28 9.79
CA SER A 68 -6.52 -9.48 8.84
C SER A 68 -6.28 -8.25 7.99
N GLY A 69 -5.21 -8.27 7.24
CA GLY A 69 -4.83 -7.27 6.28
C GLY A 69 -3.61 -7.71 5.46
N ARG A 70 -3.10 -6.82 4.65
CA ARG A 70 -1.90 -7.05 3.83
C ARG A 70 -0.98 -5.85 3.92
N ILE A 71 0.32 -6.14 4.02
CA ILE A 71 1.40 -5.17 3.88
C ILE A 71 2.00 -5.36 2.49
N PHE A 72 2.07 -4.30 1.71
CA PHE A 72 2.72 -4.28 0.41
C PHE A 72 3.94 -3.36 0.46
N ILE A 73 5.09 -3.89 0.07
CA ILE A 73 6.33 -3.11 -0.03
C ILE A 73 6.34 -2.40 -1.37
N ALA A 74 5.94 -1.12 -1.37
CA ALA A 74 5.80 -0.33 -2.58
C ALA A 74 7.15 0.21 -3.09
N LYS A 75 8.08 0.53 -2.18
CA LYS A 75 9.42 1.00 -2.48
C LYS A 75 10.40 0.53 -1.42
N ASN A 76 11.55 0.04 -1.85
CA ASN A 76 12.66 -0.30 -0.96
C ASN A 76 13.98 0.02 -1.68
N ARG A 77 14.63 1.12 -1.30
CA ARG A 77 15.88 1.55 -1.93
C ARG A 77 17.02 0.55 -1.77
N ASN A 78 17.05 -0.18 -0.66
CA ASN A 78 18.16 -1.06 -0.29
C ASN A 78 17.83 -2.56 -0.44
N GLY A 79 16.71 -2.91 -1.06
CA GLY A 79 16.30 -4.31 -1.21
C GLY A 79 15.14 -4.49 -2.18
N PRO A 80 14.53 -5.69 -2.21
CA PRO A 80 13.41 -5.98 -3.10
C PRO A 80 12.16 -5.19 -2.70
N ASP A 81 11.37 -4.82 -3.68
CA ASP A 81 10.02 -4.26 -3.53
C ASP A 81 8.98 -5.13 -4.24
N GLY A 82 7.73 -4.70 -4.24
CA GLY A 82 6.63 -5.46 -4.85
C GLY A 82 6.19 -6.68 -4.03
N LEU A 83 6.69 -6.86 -2.83
CA LEU A 83 6.36 -7.99 -1.96
C LEU A 83 5.07 -7.72 -1.17
N VAL A 84 4.21 -8.73 -1.08
CA VAL A 84 2.99 -8.72 -0.26
C VAL A 84 3.16 -9.68 0.91
N PHE A 85 2.89 -9.19 2.12
CA PHE A 85 2.88 -9.97 3.34
C PHE A 85 1.48 -9.99 3.94
N PRO A 86 0.97 -11.15 4.37
CA PRO A 86 -0.23 -11.19 5.18
C PRO A 86 0.04 -10.55 6.54
N ALA A 87 -0.98 -9.93 7.13
CA ALA A 87 -0.89 -9.33 8.45
C ALA A 87 -2.11 -9.71 9.31
N ALA A 88 -1.88 -9.92 10.59
CA ALA A 88 -2.92 -9.95 11.59
C ALA A 88 -3.07 -8.53 12.17
N VAL A 89 -4.30 -8.03 12.21
CA VAL A 89 -4.58 -6.65 12.66
C VAL A 89 -5.67 -6.68 13.72
N ASP A 90 -5.31 -6.43 14.95
CA ASP A 90 -6.24 -6.35 16.07
C ASP A 90 -6.43 -4.90 16.52
N TRP A 91 -7.64 -4.39 16.34
CA TRP A 91 -7.97 -3.03 16.74
C TRP A 91 -8.24 -2.87 18.24
N ALA A 92 -8.57 -3.95 18.94
CA ALA A 92 -8.80 -3.89 20.38
C ALA A 92 -7.51 -3.61 21.15
N THR A 93 -6.41 -4.17 20.65
CA THR A 93 -5.06 -3.97 21.21
C THR A 93 -4.20 -3.01 20.39
N VAL A 94 -4.72 -2.53 19.24
CA VAL A 94 -3.98 -1.68 18.28
C VAL A 94 -2.66 -2.35 17.86
N SER A 95 -2.70 -3.65 17.58
CA SER A 95 -1.54 -4.41 17.12
C SER A 95 -1.62 -4.75 15.63
N ILE A 96 -0.47 -4.76 14.99
CA ILE A 96 -0.30 -5.20 13.61
C ILE A 96 0.90 -6.15 13.59
N ASP A 97 0.63 -7.41 13.33
CA ASP A 97 1.65 -8.45 13.24
C ASP A 97 1.82 -8.87 11.79
N VAL A 98 3.01 -8.64 11.23
CA VAL A 98 3.35 -9.07 9.87
C VAL A 98 3.70 -10.55 9.90
N LEU A 99 3.00 -11.33 9.10
CA LEU A 99 3.15 -12.77 9.06
C LEU A 99 4.12 -13.18 7.94
N GLU A 100 4.70 -14.37 8.07
CA GLU A 100 5.55 -14.93 7.03
C GLU A 100 4.75 -15.21 5.75
N ARG A 101 5.37 -14.98 4.61
CA ARG A 101 4.83 -15.41 3.32
C ARG A 101 4.86 -16.95 3.27
N ARG A 102 3.71 -17.56 3.05
CA ARG A 102 3.64 -19.00 2.82
C ARG A 102 4.01 -19.30 1.37
N GLY A 103 5.22 -19.87 1.20
CA GLY A 103 5.68 -20.44 -0.07
C GLY A 103 5.97 -19.43 -1.18
N ASP A 104 6.51 -19.96 -2.28
CA ASP A 104 6.91 -19.24 -3.49
C ASP A 104 5.72 -18.81 -4.38
N GLU A 105 4.57 -18.55 -3.82
CA GLU A 105 3.52 -17.83 -4.55
C GLU A 105 4.01 -16.40 -4.71
N GLU A 106 4.67 -16.14 -5.83
CA GLU A 106 4.79 -14.78 -6.33
C GLU A 106 3.39 -14.17 -6.27
N PRO A 107 3.22 -12.99 -5.63
CA PRO A 107 1.95 -12.29 -5.74
C PRO A 107 1.70 -12.17 -7.24
N PRO A 108 0.49 -12.46 -7.73
CA PRO A 108 0.20 -12.33 -9.15
C PRO A 108 0.57 -10.90 -9.52
N GLN A 109 1.69 -10.77 -10.25
CA GLN A 109 2.02 -9.52 -10.91
C GLN A 109 0.94 -9.36 -11.97
N LEU A 110 -0.18 -8.77 -11.54
CA LEU A 110 -1.24 -8.40 -12.47
C LEU A 110 -0.61 -7.46 -13.47
N THR A 111 -0.38 -7.96 -14.67
CA THR A 111 0.07 -7.12 -15.76
C THR A 111 -0.92 -5.96 -15.94
N PRO A 112 -0.51 -4.80 -16.45
CA PRO A 112 -1.42 -3.69 -16.72
C PRO A 112 -2.67 -4.11 -17.50
N LYS A 113 -2.57 -5.14 -18.37
CA LYS A 113 -3.70 -5.73 -19.09
C LYS A 113 -4.68 -6.48 -18.18
N GLU A 114 -4.18 -7.20 -17.20
CA GLU A 114 -5.02 -7.95 -16.25
C GLU A 114 -5.70 -7.00 -15.26
N GLN A 115 -5.00 -5.95 -14.84
CA GLN A 115 -5.59 -4.87 -14.02
C GLN A 115 -6.74 -4.19 -14.77
N LEU A 116 -6.52 -3.86 -16.06
CA LEU A 116 -7.57 -3.27 -16.91
C LEU A 116 -8.76 -4.22 -17.13
N SER A 117 -8.48 -5.50 -17.35
CA SER A 117 -9.50 -6.55 -17.50
C SER A 117 -10.34 -6.73 -16.24
N ASN A 118 -9.70 -6.71 -15.07
CA ASN A 118 -10.40 -6.83 -13.79
C ASN A 118 -11.24 -5.58 -13.49
N LEU A 119 -10.74 -4.40 -13.79
CA LEU A 119 -11.50 -3.15 -13.72
C LEU A 119 -12.72 -3.19 -14.66
N GLN A 120 -12.56 -3.62 -15.92
CA GLN A 120 -13.67 -3.73 -16.86
C GLN A 120 -14.74 -4.72 -16.37
N LYS A 121 -14.34 -5.87 -15.84
CA LYS A 121 -15.27 -6.85 -15.24
C LYS A 121 -16.03 -6.26 -14.05
N TYR A 122 -15.36 -5.48 -13.22
CA TYR A 122 -15.98 -4.81 -12.08
C TYR A 122 -17.02 -3.77 -12.52
N TYR A 123 -16.69 -2.93 -13.51
CA TYR A 123 -17.64 -1.96 -14.07
C TYR A 123 -18.82 -2.63 -14.78
N THR A 124 -18.59 -3.72 -15.49
CA THR A 124 -19.68 -4.48 -16.16
C THR A 124 -20.64 -5.09 -15.14
N LYS A 125 -20.12 -5.54 -14.00
CA LYS A 125 -20.93 -6.11 -12.91
C LYS A 125 -21.77 -5.04 -12.20
N LEU A 126 -21.26 -3.82 -12.08
CA LEU A 126 -21.99 -2.68 -11.50
C LEU A 126 -23.05 -2.11 -12.43
N SER A 127 -22.82 -2.16 -13.75
CA SER A 127 -23.76 -1.65 -14.75
C SER A 127 -24.84 -2.67 -15.15
N GLY A 128 -24.67 -3.95 -14.84
CA GLY A 128 -25.61 -5.05 -15.12
C GLY A 128 -26.65 -5.31 -14.03
N SER A 129 -26.63 -4.57 -12.93
CA SER A 129 -27.62 -4.67 -11.85
C SER A 129 -28.66 -3.55 -11.98
N LYS A 130 -29.54 -3.66 -12.98
CA LYS A 130 -30.83 -2.98 -13.04
C LYS A 130 -31.92 -4.02 -13.28
#